data_eac754c96edcdcf191883fa85fdbc3ed
#
_entry.id   eac754c96edcdcf191883fa85fdbc3ed
#
_cell.length_a   1.000
_cell.length_b   1.000
_cell.length_c   1.000
_cell.angle_alpha   90.00
_cell.angle_beta   90.00
_cell.angle_gamma   90.00
#
_symmetry.space_group_name_H-M   'P 1'
#
loop_
_entity.id
_entity.type
_entity.pdbx_description
1 polymer ?
#
loop_
_entity_poly.entity_id
_entity_poly.type
_entity_poly.pdbx_seq_one_letter_code
_entity_poly.pdbx_strand_id
1 'polypeptide(L)'
;KRLAFDYLKEYTRPLGAKVNVAELRVDFMGRRISLYGADNPDSIRGIYLDGVVVDEYGDVHPSLFTEVLRPALSDRLGWALFIGTPKGSNHFKELRDFADDSANDGWTLREFKASETGLVPQAELEDAKKAMGDNKYQQEFEVSFDSPIVGSYYGELIKDLSGRNRIRDIPTEAATAKFTAWDLGISDSTSIWVCETIGGEIRITDFYENHGQPLDHYIA
;
A
#
# COMPACT_ATOMS: atom_id res chain seq x y z
N LYS A 1 -9.18 -2.89 -16.59
CA LYS A 1 -9.59 -1.77 -17.48
C LYS A 1 -10.87 -2.06 -18.28
N ARG A 2 -10.98 -3.17 -19.07
CA ARG A 2 -12.15 -3.43 -19.93
C ARG A 2 -13.45 -3.49 -19.14
N LEU A 3 -13.52 -4.28 -18.07
CA LEU A 3 -14.70 -4.42 -17.24
C LEU A 3 -15.17 -3.08 -16.66
N ALA A 4 -14.24 -2.32 -16.05
CA ALA A 4 -14.55 -1.00 -15.53
C ALA A 4 -15.06 -0.03 -16.61
N PHE A 5 -14.52 -0.13 -17.83
CA PHE A 5 -15.01 0.67 -18.95
C PHE A 5 -16.38 0.25 -19.42
N ASP A 6 -16.71 -1.03 -19.38
CA ASP A 6 -18.04 -1.53 -19.73
C ASP A 6 -19.11 -1.01 -18.74
N TYR A 7 -18.83 -1.04 -17.43
CA TYR A 7 -19.69 -0.41 -16.43
C TYR A 7 -19.80 1.11 -16.63
N LEU A 8 -18.70 1.79 -16.89
CA LEU A 8 -18.72 3.24 -17.15
C LEU A 8 -19.64 3.58 -18.33
N LYS A 9 -19.56 2.84 -19.43
CA LYS A 9 -20.46 2.99 -20.59
C LYS A 9 -21.93 2.76 -20.22
N GLU A 10 -22.18 1.70 -19.46
CA GLU A 10 -23.53 1.32 -19.05
C GLU A 10 -24.18 2.41 -18.19
N TYR A 11 -23.50 2.83 -17.13
CA TYR A 11 -24.01 3.86 -16.21
C TYR A 11 -24.12 5.25 -16.83
N THR A 12 -23.31 5.57 -17.82
CA THR A 12 -23.34 6.89 -18.47
C THR A 12 -24.23 6.93 -19.71
N ARG A 13 -24.68 5.77 -20.22
CA ARG A 13 -25.58 5.70 -21.37
C ARG A 13 -26.89 6.49 -21.20
N PRO A 14 -27.59 6.43 -20.04
CA PRO A 14 -28.80 7.22 -19.83
C PRO A 14 -28.57 8.74 -19.85
N LEU A 15 -27.33 9.18 -19.63
CA LEU A 15 -26.92 10.59 -19.63
C LEU A 15 -26.54 11.10 -21.03
N GLY A 16 -26.73 10.30 -22.09
CA GLY A 16 -26.37 10.68 -23.44
C GLY A 16 -24.86 10.78 -23.69
N ALA A 17 -24.08 9.97 -22.98
CA ALA A 17 -22.62 10.02 -23.03
C ALA A 17 -22.06 9.67 -24.41
N LYS A 18 -21.02 10.39 -24.83
CA LYS A 18 -20.19 10.08 -26.01
C LYS A 18 -19.04 9.19 -25.58
N VAL A 19 -18.90 8.03 -26.21
CA VAL A 19 -17.91 7.01 -25.87
C VAL A 19 -16.77 7.01 -26.86
N ASN A 20 -15.52 7.11 -26.40
CA ASN A 20 -14.34 6.85 -27.18
C ASN A 20 -13.67 5.56 -26.67
N VAL A 21 -13.83 4.49 -27.42
CA VAL A 21 -13.34 3.15 -27.05
C VAL A 21 -11.80 3.06 -27.14
N ALA A 22 -11.19 3.78 -28.09
CA ALA A 22 -9.74 3.75 -28.27
C ALA A 22 -9.00 4.42 -27.09
N GLU A 23 -9.58 5.50 -26.56
CA GLU A 23 -8.99 6.25 -25.44
C GLU A 23 -9.58 5.80 -24.07
N LEU A 24 -10.46 4.80 -24.04
CA LEU A 24 -11.17 4.37 -22.83
C LEU A 24 -11.79 5.57 -22.09
N ARG A 25 -12.51 6.42 -22.83
CA ARG A 25 -13.02 7.70 -22.39
C ARG A 25 -14.52 7.83 -22.62
N VAL A 26 -15.17 8.52 -21.71
CA VAL A 26 -16.58 8.90 -21.82
C VAL A 26 -16.70 10.39 -21.56
N ASP A 27 -17.36 11.10 -22.47
CA ASP A 27 -17.70 12.53 -22.34
C ASP A 27 -19.22 12.69 -22.17
N PHE A 28 -19.65 13.37 -21.12
CA PHE A 28 -21.06 13.67 -20.85
C PHE A 28 -21.21 14.93 -20.02
N MET A 29 -22.26 15.69 -20.26
CA MET A 29 -22.59 16.92 -19.53
C MET A 29 -21.41 17.92 -19.44
N GLY A 30 -20.58 17.99 -20.46
CA GLY A 30 -19.39 18.85 -20.48
C GLY A 30 -18.22 18.35 -19.63
N ARG A 31 -18.31 17.15 -19.09
CA ARG A 31 -17.29 16.51 -18.25
C ARG A 31 -16.71 15.29 -18.95
N ARG A 32 -15.54 14.85 -18.51
CA ARG A 32 -14.81 13.72 -19.05
C ARG A 32 -14.41 12.76 -17.95
N ILE A 33 -14.61 11.46 -18.19
CA ILE A 33 -14.03 10.37 -17.39
C ILE A 33 -13.15 9.53 -18.32
N SER A 34 -11.91 9.31 -17.94
CA SER A 34 -10.95 8.49 -18.68
C SER A 34 -10.33 7.44 -17.77
N LEU A 35 -10.07 6.24 -18.32
CA LEU A 35 -9.42 5.16 -17.59
C LEU A 35 -7.97 5.02 -18.03
N TYR A 36 -7.07 5.17 -17.09
CA TYR A 36 -5.63 5.01 -17.30
C TYR A 36 -5.12 3.70 -16.68
N GLY A 37 -3.95 3.24 -17.12
CA GLY A 37 -3.20 2.21 -16.42
C GLY A 37 -2.25 2.85 -15.43
N ALA A 38 -2.05 2.20 -14.32
CA ALA A 38 -1.12 2.65 -13.27
C ALA A 38 0.29 2.04 -13.43
N ASP A 39 0.49 1.18 -14.43
CA ASP A 39 1.76 0.47 -14.66
C ASP A 39 2.93 1.40 -15.01
N ASN A 40 2.63 2.57 -15.57
CA ASN A 40 3.62 3.60 -15.89
C ASN A 40 3.10 4.98 -15.46
N PRO A 41 3.47 5.46 -14.27
CA PRO A 41 3.04 6.75 -13.75
C PRO A 41 3.35 7.94 -14.67
N ASP A 42 4.49 7.88 -15.38
CA ASP A 42 4.90 8.96 -16.28
C ASP A 42 3.95 9.16 -17.47
N SER A 43 3.22 8.11 -17.88
CA SER A 43 2.25 8.21 -18.96
C SER A 43 1.03 9.09 -18.63
N ILE A 44 0.86 9.42 -17.35
CA ILE A 44 -0.27 10.22 -16.82
C ILE A 44 0.20 11.64 -16.43
N ARG A 45 1.49 11.95 -16.57
CA ARG A 45 2.00 13.30 -16.26
C ARG A 45 1.41 14.34 -17.20
N GLY A 46 1.17 15.55 -16.66
CA GLY A 46 0.69 16.71 -17.42
C GLY A 46 -0.82 16.76 -17.66
N ILE A 47 -1.61 15.87 -17.04
CA ILE A 47 -3.07 15.98 -17.02
C ILE A 47 -3.53 16.86 -15.85
N TYR A 48 -4.68 17.50 -16.02
CA TYR A 48 -5.37 18.24 -14.95
C TYR A 48 -6.55 17.40 -14.46
N LEU A 49 -6.69 17.27 -13.15
CA LEU A 49 -7.71 16.43 -12.53
C LEU A 49 -8.61 17.22 -11.59
N ASP A 50 -9.91 17.10 -11.79
CA ASP A 50 -10.93 17.53 -10.80
C ASP A 50 -11.13 16.43 -9.74
N GLY A 51 -10.83 15.17 -10.09
CA GLY A 51 -10.86 14.03 -9.17
C GLY A 51 -10.24 12.79 -9.77
N VAL A 52 -9.81 11.87 -8.93
CA VAL A 52 -9.25 10.57 -9.33
C VAL A 52 -9.72 9.46 -8.41
N VAL A 53 -9.99 8.30 -8.99
CA VAL A 53 -10.16 7.04 -8.25
C VAL A 53 -8.99 6.15 -8.60
N VAL A 54 -8.24 5.71 -7.60
CA VAL A 54 -7.15 4.75 -7.75
C VAL A 54 -7.63 3.42 -7.20
N ASP A 55 -7.85 2.48 -8.11
CA ASP A 55 -8.29 1.14 -7.80
C ASP A 55 -7.09 0.24 -7.52
N GLU A 56 -7.22 -0.69 -6.57
CA GLU A 56 -6.16 -1.59 -6.11
C GLU A 56 -4.87 -0.82 -5.75
N TYR A 57 -5.01 0.25 -4.94
CA TYR A 57 -3.89 1.15 -4.62
C TYR A 57 -2.69 0.42 -4.00
N GLY A 58 -2.91 -0.67 -3.27
CA GLY A 58 -1.84 -1.50 -2.72
C GLY A 58 -0.92 -2.15 -3.76
N ASP A 59 -1.33 -2.23 -5.04
CA ASP A 59 -0.55 -2.77 -6.16
C ASP A 59 0.10 -1.69 -7.02
N VAL A 60 -0.27 -0.44 -6.82
CA VAL A 60 0.22 0.67 -7.61
C VAL A 60 1.58 1.14 -7.08
N HIS A 61 2.46 1.60 -7.96
CA HIS A 61 3.74 2.17 -7.52
C HIS A 61 3.50 3.42 -6.64
N PRO A 62 4.14 3.54 -5.46
CA PRO A 62 3.89 4.64 -4.51
C PRO A 62 4.04 6.04 -5.11
N SER A 63 5.00 6.23 -6.02
CA SER A 63 5.27 7.52 -6.67
C SER A 63 4.10 8.02 -7.52
N LEU A 64 3.16 7.16 -7.92
CA LEU A 64 1.99 7.59 -8.70
C LEU A 64 1.22 8.68 -7.97
N PHE A 65 0.93 8.50 -6.69
CA PHE A 65 0.19 9.52 -5.96
C PHE A 65 1.06 10.75 -5.67
N THR A 66 2.22 10.56 -5.09
CA THR A 66 3.05 11.65 -4.57
C THR A 66 3.63 12.53 -5.66
N GLU A 67 4.04 11.96 -6.78
CA GLU A 67 4.76 12.68 -7.84
C GLU A 67 3.89 13.04 -9.05
N VAL A 68 2.77 12.35 -9.27
CA VAL A 68 1.95 12.52 -10.45
C VAL A 68 0.54 13.02 -10.14
N LEU A 69 -0.22 12.27 -9.33
CA LEU A 69 -1.63 12.59 -9.10
C LEU A 69 -1.80 13.80 -8.16
N ARG A 70 -1.01 13.89 -7.10
CA ARG A 70 -1.10 14.99 -6.14
C ARG A 70 -0.84 16.36 -6.79
N PRO A 71 0.21 16.53 -7.61
CA PRO A 71 0.39 17.75 -8.40
C PRO A 71 -0.77 18.02 -9.37
N ALA A 72 -1.24 17.00 -10.11
CA ALA A 72 -2.33 17.14 -11.08
C ALA A 72 -3.67 17.57 -10.45
N LEU A 73 -3.91 17.23 -9.19
CA LEU A 73 -5.10 17.64 -8.42
C LEU A 73 -4.97 19.05 -7.82
N SER A 74 -3.73 19.52 -7.58
CA SER A 74 -3.48 20.76 -6.83
C SER A 74 -4.02 22.01 -7.54
N ASP A 75 -3.91 22.08 -8.85
CA ASP A 75 -4.37 23.25 -9.63
C ASP A 75 -5.88 23.48 -9.56
N ARG A 76 -6.65 22.41 -9.33
CA ARG A 76 -8.11 22.46 -9.30
C ARG A 76 -8.70 22.18 -7.93
N LEU A 77 -7.87 22.03 -6.90
CA LEU A 77 -8.28 21.58 -5.57
C LEU A 77 -9.12 20.30 -5.65
N GLY A 78 -8.66 19.39 -6.51
CA GLY A 78 -9.35 18.15 -6.82
C GLY A 78 -9.28 17.16 -5.66
N TRP A 79 -10.12 16.12 -5.75
CA TRP A 79 -10.20 15.05 -4.75
C TRP A 79 -9.58 13.74 -5.24
N ALA A 80 -9.17 12.89 -4.31
CA ALA A 80 -8.70 11.54 -4.58
C ALA A 80 -9.47 10.52 -3.74
N LEU A 81 -9.78 9.37 -4.35
CA LEU A 81 -10.33 8.20 -3.67
C LEU A 81 -9.41 7.00 -3.94
N PHE A 82 -8.94 6.39 -2.88
CA PHE A 82 -8.10 5.18 -2.93
C PHE A 82 -8.93 4.01 -2.46
N ILE A 83 -9.00 2.97 -3.26
CA ILE A 83 -9.72 1.73 -2.94
C ILE A 83 -8.82 0.53 -3.19
N GLY A 84 -9.04 -0.54 -2.46
CA GLY A 84 -8.30 -1.78 -2.61
C GLY A 84 -8.39 -2.67 -1.38
N THR A 85 -7.77 -3.82 -1.49
CA THR A 85 -7.61 -4.80 -0.43
C THR A 85 -6.25 -4.63 0.26
N PRO A 86 -6.14 -4.81 1.58
CA PRO A 86 -4.86 -4.80 2.28
C PRO A 86 -3.85 -5.78 1.67
N LYS A 87 -2.57 -5.37 1.63
CA LYS A 87 -1.47 -6.21 1.15
C LYS A 87 -0.24 -6.08 2.05
N GLY A 88 -0.40 -6.47 3.31
CA GLY A 88 0.63 -6.32 4.32
C GLY A 88 0.97 -4.87 4.63
N SER A 89 2.13 -4.64 5.23
CA SER A 89 2.60 -3.31 5.61
C SER A 89 3.27 -2.63 4.41
N ASN A 90 2.50 -1.90 3.62
CA ASN A 90 2.94 -1.18 2.43
C ASN A 90 2.42 0.27 2.44
N HIS A 91 2.69 1.03 1.37
CA HIS A 91 2.24 2.41 1.21
C HIS A 91 0.72 2.61 1.30
N PHE A 92 -0.09 1.57 1.06
CA PHE A 92 -1.55 1.67 1.27
C PHE A 92 -1.89 1.64 2.77
N LYS A 93 -1.15 0.85 3.57
CA LYS A 93 -1.25 0.91 5.02
C LYS A 93 -0.82 2.29 5.56
N GLU A 94 0.29 2.83 5.05
CA GLU A 94 0.77 4.16 5.44
C GLU A 94 -0.29 5.23 5.13
N LEU A 95 -0.91 5.19 3.96
CA LEU A 95 -1.99 6.09 3.57
C LEU A 95 -3.25 5.91 4.44
N ARG A 96 -3.58 4.68 4.78
CA ARG A 96 -4.67 4.33 5.71
C ARG A 96 -4.42 4.95 7.08
N ASP A 97 -3.23 4.72 7.65
CA ASP A 97 -2.87 5.23 8.96
C ASP A 97 -2.82 6.77 8.97
N PHE A 98 -2.35 7.39 7.88
CA PHE A 98 -2.41 8.83 7.68
C PHE A 98 -3.85 9.36 7.65
N ALA A 99 -4.76 8.67 6.97
CA ALA A 99 -6.17 9.08 6.87
C ALA A 99 -6.96 8.86 8.16
N ASP A 100 -6.50 7.94 9.04
CA ASP A 100 -7.10 7.65 10.34
C ASP A 100 -6.64 8.63 11.43
N ASP A 101 -5.53 9.35 11.21
CA ASP A 101 -5.03 10.35 12.15
C ASP A 101 -5.92 11.60 12.11
N SER A 102 -6.50 11.92 13.23
CA SER A 102 -7.38 13.10 13.42
C SER A 102 -6.70 14.44 13.16
N ALA A 103 -5.37 14.50 13.10
CA ALA A 103 -4.61 15.69 12.74
C ALA A 103 -4.68 16.01 11.23
N ASN A 104 -5.09 15.04 10.40
CA ASN A 104 -5.13 15.17 8.95
C ASN A 104 -6.55 15.55 8.45
N ASP A 105 -6.95 16.78 8.71
CA ASP A 105 -8.22 17.31 8.22
C ASP A 105 -8.36 17.15 6.69
N GLY A 106 -9.58 16.80 6.25
CA GLY A 106 -9.90 16.61 4.83
C GLY A 106 -9.68 15.20 4.33
N TRP A 107 -9.19 14.27 5.17
CA TRP A 107 -9.13 12.84 4.87
C TRP A 107 -10.26 12.09 5.58
N THR A 108 -10.71 11.01 4.97
CA THR A 108 -11.74 10.13 5.53
C THR A 108 -11.39 8.68 5.24
N LEU A 109 -11.36 7.86 6.26
CA LEU A 109 -11.17 6.42 6.16
C LEU A 109 -12.52 5.70 6.26
N ARG A 110 -12.69 4.66 5.44
CA ARG A 110 -13.77 3.68 5.56
C ARG A 110 -13.23 2.29 5.31
N GLU A 111 -13.51 1.39 6.21
CA GLU A 111 -13.17 -0.03 6.13
C GLU A 111 -14.46 -0.85 6.14
N PHE A 112 -14.57 -1.84 5.27
CA PHE A 112 -15.74 -2.69 5.12
C PHE A 112 -15.34 -4.14 5.21
N LYS A 113 -15.47 -4.73 6.37
CA LYS A 113 -15.24 -6.17 6.57
C LYS A 113 -16.43 -6.96 6.03
N ALA A 114 -16.16 -8.04 5.32
CA ALA A 114 -17.21 -8.87 4.75
C ALA A 114 -18.12 -9.47 5.84
N SER A 115 -17.56 -9.83 7.00
CA SER A 115 -18.32 -10.32 8.16
C SER A 115 -19.32 -9.30 8.74
N GLU A 116 -19.06 -8.00 8.56
CA GLU A 116 -19.90 -6.92 9.10
C GLU A 116 -20.92 -6.40 8.08
N THR A 117 -20.64 -6.49 6.77
CA THR A 117 -21.52 -5.92 5.73
C THR A 117 -22.78 -6.74 5.47
N GLY A 118 -22.75 -8.04 5.77
CA GLY A 118 -23.85 -8.97 5.46
C GLY A 118 -24.09 -9.19 3.96
N LEU A 119 -23.21 -8.70 3.09
CA LEU A 119 -23.33 -8.85 1.63
C LEU A 119 -22.92 -10.26 1.16
N VAL A 120 -22.02 -10.90 1.90
CA VAL A 120 -21.56 -12.27 1.64
C VAL A 120 -22.21 -13.19 2.67
N PRO A 121 -22.90 -14.29 2.25
CA PRO A 121 -23.48 -15.24 3.19
C PRO A 121 -22.43 -15.86 4.10
N GLN A 122 -22.78 -16.12 5.36
CA GLN A 122 -21.87 -16.67 6.37
C GLN A 122 -21.24 -18.01 5.93
N ALA A 123 -22.03 -18.87 5.29
CA ALA A 123 -21.55 -20.17 4.78
C ALA A 123 -20.45 -20.01 3.73
N GLU A 124 -20.56 -18.97 2.89
CA GLU A 124 -19.55 -18.64 1.87
C GLU A 124 -18.25 -18.12 2.52
N LEU A 125 -18.39 -17.28 3.56
CA LEU A 125 -17.22 -16.80 4.32
C LEU A 125 -16.46 -17.95 5.00
N GLU A 126 -17.19 -18.91 5.57
CA GLU A 126 -16.61 -20.11 6.19
C GLU A 126 -15.89 -21.01 5.16
N ASP A 127 -16.48 -21.16 3.98
CA ASP A 127 -15.88 -21.95 2.90
C ASP A 127 -14.65 -21.26 2.32
N ALA A 128 -14.73 -19.96 2.06
CA ALA A 128 -13.60 -19.14 1.65
C ALA A 128 -12.43 -19.23 2.64
N LYS A 129 -12.72 -19.15 3.94
CA LYS A 129 -11.71 -19.27 5.00
C LYS A 129 -11.00 -20.63 4.97
N LYS A 130 -11.75 -21.72 4.75
CA LYS A 130 -11.18 -23.08 4.62
C LYS A 130 -10.31 -23.20 3.36
N ALA A 131 -10.77 -22.63 2.25
CA ALA A 131 -10.10 -22.74 0.96
C ALA A 131 -8.78 -21.96 0.90
N MET A 132 -8.73 -20.75 1.47
CA MET A 132 -7.55 -19.87 1.34
C MET A 132 -6.66 -19.77 2.58
N GLY A 133 -7.12 -20.33 3.70
CA GLY A 133 -6.43 -20.24 4.99
C GLY A 133 -6.66 -18.91 5.72
N ASP A 134 -6.37 -18.89 7.02
CA ASP A 134 -6.74 -17.78 7.90
C ASP A 134 -6.10 -16.45 7.50
N ASN A 135 -4.79 -16.42 7.27
CA ASN A 135 -4.09 -15.17 6.94
C ASN A 135 -4.63 -14.50 5.66
N LYS A 136 -4.85 -15.30 4.61
CA LYS A 136 -5.39 -14.77 3.35
C LYS A 136 -6.85 -14.32 3.52
N TYR A 137 -7.63 -15.07 4.29
CA TYR A 137 -9.00 -14.69 4.63
C TYR A 137 -9.05 -13.37 5.41
N GLN A 138 -8.19 -13.20 6.42
CA GLN A 138 -8.11 -11.95 7.18
C GLN A 138 -7.76 -10.76 6.28
N GLN A 139 -6.86 -10.96 5.32
CA GLN A 139 -6.48 -9.94 4.37
C GLN A 139 -7.64 -9.56 3.44
N GLU A 140 -8.25 -10.54 2.77
CA GLU A 140 -9.22 -10.31 1.68
C GLU A 140 -10.62 -9.97 2.17
N PHE A 141 -11.03 -10.52 3.32
CA PHE A 141 -12.41 -10.39 3.81
C PHE A 141 -12.53 -9.55 5.08
N GLU A 142 -11.47 -9.48 5.90
CA GLU A 142 -11.51 -8.81 7.21
C GLU A 142 -10.61 -7.56 7.29
N VAL A 143 -10.12 -7.07 6.15
CA VAL A 143 -9.36 -5.81 6.02
C VAL A 143 -8.08 -5.79 6.88
N SER A 144 -7.42 -6.95 7.05
CA SER A 144 -6.21 -7.02 7.87
C SER A 144 -4.96 -6.68 7.06
N PHE A 145 -4.23 -5.64 7.50
CA PHE A 145 -2.89 -5.31 7.02
C PHE A 145 -1.78 -6.10 7.72
N ASP A 146 -2.10 -6.81 8.81
CA ASP A 146 -1.12 -7.56 9.63
C ASP A 146 -0.86 -8.98 9.11
N SER A 147 -1.56 -9.37 8.04
CA SER A 147 -1.35 -10.67 7.42
C SER A 147 0.00 -10.69 6.69
N PRO A 148 0.87 -11.68 6.94
CA PRO A 148 2.13 -11.81 6.20
C PRO A 148 1.88 -11.88 4.70
N ILE A 149 2.71 -11.19 3.93
CA ILE A 149 2.65 -11.25 2.47
C ILE A 149 2.88 -12.70 2.03
N VAL A 150 2.00 -13.22 1.19
CA VAL A 150 2.14 -14.59 0.64
C VAL A 150 3.48 -14.70 -0.09
N GLY A 151 4.32 -15.66 0.32
CA GLY A 151 5.67 -15.83 -0.18
C GLY A 151 6.76 -15.12 0.63
N SER A 152 6.41 -14.39 1.68
CA SER A 152 7.38 -13.83 2.62
C SER A 152 8.12 -14.95 3.36
N TYR A 153 9.45 -14.99 3.26
CA TYR A 153 10.27 -15.99 3.96
C TYR A 153 10.15 -15.91 5.49
N TYR A 154 9.98 -14.72 6.04
CA TYR A 154 10.03 -14.46 7.48
C TYR A 154 8.73 -13.88 8.06
N GLY A 155 7.68 -13.70 7.25
CA GLY A 155 6.45 -13.02 7.68
C GLY A 155 5.81 -13.63 8.92
N GLU A 156 5.65 -14.96 8.98
CA GLU A 156 5.11 -15.66 10.15
C GLU A 156 6.02 -15.55 11.38
N LEU A 157 7.34 -15.60 11.18
CA LEU A 157 8.31 -15.46 12.28
C LEU A 157 8.28 -14.06 12.85
N ILE A 158 8.19 -13.02 12.02
CA ILE A 158 8.08 -11.62 12.46
C ILE A 158 6.77 -11.41 13.21
N LYS A 159 5.66 -11.96 12.73
CA LYS A 159 4.36 -11.91 13.42
C LYS A 159 4.43 -12.58 14.80
N ASP A 160 5.06 -13.76 14.91
CA ASP A 160 5.26 -14.45 16.18
C ASP A 160 6.15 -13.62 17.14
N LEU A 161 7.24 -13.06 16.65
CA LEU A 161 8.11 -12.18 17.44
C LEU A 161 7.37 -10.94 17.96
N SER A 162 6.54 -10.32 17.12
CA SER A 162 5.69 -9.20 17.50
C SER A 162 4.68 -9.61 18.58
N GLY A 163 4.00 -10.73 18.39
CA GLY A 163 3.03 -11.28 19.36
C GLY A 163 3.65 -11.63 20.72
N ARG A 164 4.94 -11.98 20.75
CA ARG A 164 5.71 -12.22 21.97
C ARG A 164 6.38 -10.97 22.54
N ASN A 165 6.07 -9.79 22.01
CA ASN A 165 6.69 -8.53 22.41
C ASN A 165 8.24 -8.53 22.31
N ARG A 166 8.75 -9.24 21.28
CA ARG A 166 10.20 -9.28 20.98
C ARG A 166 10.61 -8.12 20.08
N ILE A 167 9.67 -7.50 19.37
CA ILE A 167 9.86 -6.27 18.59
C ILE A 167 9.32 -5.13 19.44
N ARG A 168 10.24 -4.33 20.02
CA ARG A 168 9.92 -3.22 20.93
C ARG A 168 11.13 -2.30 21.07
N ASP A 169 10.94 -1.13 21.62
CA ASP A 169 12.04 -0.27 22.01
C ASP A 169 12.93 -0.98 23.04
N ILE A 170 14.20 -1.12 22.71
CA ILE A 170 15.20 -1.78 23.56
C ILE A 170 16.25 -0.75 23.97
N PRO A 171 16.43 -0.51 25.26
CA PRO A 171 17.52 0.36 25.72
C PRO A 171 18.88 -0.26 25.33
N THR A 172 19.72 0.53 24.68
CA THR A 172 21.10 0.12 24.37
C THR A 172 21.99 0.32 25.57
N GLU A 173 22.85 -0.67 25.85
CA GLU A 173 23.83 -0.58 26.94
C GLU A 173 25.19 -0.13 26.40
N ALA A 174 25.72 0.98 26.93
CA ALA A 174 26.96 1.59 26.43
C ALA A 174 28.21 0.68 26.58
N ALA A 175 28.16 -0.30 27.48
CA ALA A 175 29.26 -1.22 27.74
C ALA A 175 29.24 -2.52 26.92
N THR A 176 28.27 -2.70 26.06
CA THR A 176 28.09 -3.95 25.31
C THR A 176 28.81 -3.90 23.96
N ALA A 177 29.44 -5.02 23.59
CA ALA A 177 30.07 -5.16 22.29
C ALA A 177 29.00 -5.10 21.20
N LYS A 178 29.14 -4.15 20.28
CA LYS A 178 28.27 -3.99 19.11
C LYS A 178 28.96 -4.54 17.87
N PHE A 179 28.20 -5.09 16.97
CA PHE A 179 28.65 -5.49 15.63
C PHE A 179 27.59 -5.09 14.60
N THR A 180 28.01 -4.99 13.36
CA THR A 180 27.11 -4.68 12.23
C THR A 180 27.07 -5.84 11.25
N ALA A 181 25.91 -6.09 10.69
CA ALA A 181 25.71 -7.01 9.58
C ALA A 181 25.29 -6.21 8.35
N TRP A 182 25.95 -6.45 7.22
CA TRP A 182 25.79 -5.66 6.01
C TRP A 182 25.30 -6.55 4.87
N ASP A 183 24.29 -6.08 4.16
CA ASP A 183 23.89 -6.57 2.86
C ASP A 183 24.16 -5.46 1.85
N LEU A 184 25.13 -5.70 0.94
CA LEU A 184 25.62 -4.68 0.02
C LEU A 184 24.90 -4.77 -1.32
N GLY A 185 24.11 -3.74 -1.65
CA GLY A 185 23.47 -3.56 -2.94
C GLY A 185 24.06 -2.39 -3.72
N ILE A 186 24.03 -2.46 -5.07
CA ILE A 186 24.42 -1.38 -5.98
C ILE A 186 23.19 -0.88 -6.73
N SER A 187 22.42 -1.78 -7.32
CA SER A 187 21.16 -1.50 -8.02
C SER A 187 19.93 -1.72 -7.14
N ASP A 188 20.09 -2.38 -6.02
CA ASP A 188 19.15 -2.56 -4.93
C ASP A 188 19.67 -1.84 -3.65
N SER A 189 18.94 -1.94 -2.57
CA SER A 189 19.32 -1.27 -1.31
C SER A 189 20.52 -1.95 -0.65
N THR A 190 21.44 -1.14 -0.12
CA THR A 190 22.39 -1.57 0.91
C THR A 190 21.70 -1.47 2.26
N SER A 191 21.68 -2.57 3.02
CA SER A 191 21.07 -2.67 4.35
C SER A 191 22.12 -2.93 5.42
N ILE A 192 22.07 -2.17 6.51
CA ILE A 192 23.02 -2.28 7.65
C ILE A 192 22.22 -2.47 8.93
N TRP A 193 22.47 -3.57 9.61
CA TRP A 193 21.87 -3.89 10.90
C TRP A 193 22.88 -3.68 12.02
N VAL A 194 22.51 -2.95 13.06
CA VAL A 194 23.32 -2.79 14.26
C VAL A 194 22.85 -3.76 15.32
N CYS A 195 23.74 -4.59 15.80
CA CYS A 195 23.46 -5.65 16.74
C CYS A 195 24.34 -5.55 17.99
N GLU A 196 23.81 -6.03 19.11
CA GLU A 196 24.56 -6.23 20.36
C GLU A 196 24.32 -7.63 20.91
N THR A 197 25.27 -8.14 21.69
CA THR A 197 25.13 -9.45 22.34
C THR A 197 25.10 -9.27 23.85
N ILE A 198 24.01 -9.68 24.48
CA ILE A 198 23.81 -9.61 25.92
C ILE A 198 23.32 -10.97 26.42
N GLY A 199 24.10 -11.60 27.34
CA GLY A 199 23.69 -12.86 27.97
C GLY A 199 23.43 -14.02 27.00
N GLY A 200 24.09 -14.04 25.82
CA GLY A 200 23.89 -15.03 24.79
C GLY A 200 22.71 -14.75 23.86
N GLU A 201 22.03 -13.63 24.03
CA GLU A 201 20.97 -13.13 23.17
C GLU A 201 21.52 -12.08 22.20
N ILE A 202 21.15 -12.17 20.92
CA ILE A 202 21.45 -11.15 19.92
C ILE A 202 20.26 -10.19 19.86
N ARG A 203 20.52 -8.91 20.03
CA ARG A 203 19.55 -7.83 19.92
C ARG A 203 19.89 -6.98 18.72
N ILE A 204 18.91 -6.75 17.84
CA ILE A 204 19.01 -5.78 16.76
C ILE A 204 18.54 -4.45 17.34
N THR A 205 19.41 -3.45 17.38
CA THR A 205 19.17 -2.18 18.07
C THR A 205 19.01 -1.01 17.13
N ASP A 206 19.44 -1.15 15.88
CA ASP A 206 19.30 -0.10 14.87
C ASP A 206 19.37 -0.70 13.47
N PHE A 207 18.89 0.08 12.48
CA PHE A 207 18.83 -0.32 11.08
C PHE A 207 19.05 0.91 10.20
N TYR A 208 19.84 0.76 9.16
CA TYR A 208 20.01 1.76 8.12
C TYR A 208 19.88 1.13 6.75
N GLU A 209 19.13 1.77 5.85
CA GLU A 209 18.97 1.34 4.46
C GLU A 209 19.08 2.53 3.52
N ASN A 210 19.81 2.36 2.42
CA ASN A 210 19.88 3.34 1.34
C ASN A 210 20.25 2.63 0.02
N HIS A 211 20.06 3.29 -1.12
CA HIS A 211 20.42 2.77 -2.43
C HIS A 211 21.19 3.81 -3.25
N GLY A 212 21.96 3.31 -4.24
CA GLY A 212 22.68 4.18 -5.18
C GLY A 212 23.78 5.06 -4.58
N GLN A 213 24.22 4.76 -3.35
CA GLN A 213 25.29 5.49 -2.68
C GLN A 213 26.63 4.73 -2.79
N PRO A 214 27.77 5.43 -2.84
CA PRO A 214 29.07 4.80 -2.79
C PRO A 214 29.37 4.24 -1.41
N LEU A 215 30.29 3.29 -1.31
CA LEU A 215 30.64 2.62 -0.05
C LEU A 215 31.08 3.62 1.05
N ASP A 216 31.78 4.68 0.68
CA ASP A 216 32.25 5.73 1.61
C ASP A 216 31.09 6.40 2.35
N HIS A 217 29.90 6.46 1.76
CA HIS A 217 28.69 7.00 2.40
C HIS A 217 28.25 6.16 3.61
N TYR A 218 28.48 4.86 3.55
CA TYR A 218 28.02 3.93 4.60
C TYR A 218 29.06 3.73 5.72
N ILE A 219 30.31 4.19 5.52
CA ILE A 219 31.42 4.02 6.46
C ILE A 219 31.63 5.29 7.29
N ALA A 220 31.11 6.43 6.85
CA ALA A 220 31.22 7.72 7.53
C ALA A 220 30.31 7.79 8.76
#